data_564c59c354cf834111ad4136477dc763
#
_entry.id   564c59c354cf834111ad4136477dc763
#
_cell.length_a   1.000
_cell.length_b   1.000
_cell.length_c   1.000
_cell.angle_alpha   90.00
_cell.angle_beta   90.00
_cell.angle_gamma   90.00
#
_symmetry.space_group_name_H-M   'P 1'
#
loop_
_entity.id
_entity.type
_entity.pdbx_description
1 polymer ?
#
loop_
_entity_poly.entity_id
_entity_poly.type
_entity_poly.pdbx_seq_one_letter_code
_entity_poly.pdbx_strand_id
1 'polypeptide(L)'
;MKAGKKTIGNKVYISFLLAATLVLFIYANVSVAFDKPVATPHDQLVWVEIAPFVQMADVTGNMGTGAHGTIGKFTPNSGTPPHTHTGAYHGVVISGVMTNPFGDEKNPPKLTPGSYWYVPAGAEHVTNCLSDTPCLFYFYADEKFDFIPIEK
;
A
#
# COMPACT_ATOMS: atom_id res chain seq x y z
N MET A 1 -32.18 19.19 81.15
CA MET A 1 -32.24 19.49 79.71
C MET A 1 -30.84 19.65 79.18
N LYS A 2 -30.27 18.63 78.43
CA LYS A 2 -28.98 18.71 77.80
C LYS A 2 -29.19 18.62 76.29
N ALA A 3 -28.84 19.68 75.58
CA ALA A 3 -28.91 19.78 74.13
C ALA A 3 -27.73 18.99 73.53
N GLY A 4 -28.05 18.00 72.72
CA GLY A 4 -27.02 17.23 71.98
C GLY A 4 -26.56 18.00 70.73
N LYS A 5 -25.28 18.23 70.62
CA LYS A 5 -24.63 18.77 69.40
C LYS A 5 -24.53 17.65 68.35
N LYS A 6 -25.18 17.83 67.24
CA LYS A 6 -25.05 17.00 66.03
C LYS A 6 -23.81 17.43 65.24
N THR A 7 -22.80 16.60 65.19
CA THR A 7 -21.60 16.82 64.36
C THR A 7 -21.93 16.40 62.94
N ILE A 8 -21.87 17.37 62.00
CA ILE A 8 -22.00 17.11 60.57
C ILE A 8 -20.60 16.71 60.05
N GLY A 9 -20.46 15.45 59.69
CA GLY A 9 -19.22 14.97 59.04
C GLY A 9 -19.12 15.44 57.59
N ASN A 10 -18.14 16.29 57.33
CA ASN A 10 -17.75 16.67 55.99
C ASN A 10 -17.18 15.49 55.20
N LYS A 11 -17.97 14.92 54.29
CA LYS A 11 -17.46 13.99 53.31
C LYS A 11 -16.74 14.79 52.22
N VAL A 12 -15.41 14.74 52.23
CA VAL A 12 -14.59 15.25 51.16
C VAL A 12 -14.69 14.27 50.00
N TYR A 13 -15.40 14.63 48.96
CA TYR A 13 -15.39 13.92 47.68
C TYR A 13 -14.15 14.32 46.92
N ILE A 14 -13.16 13.44 46.91
CA ILE A 14 -12.00 13.58 46.02
C ILE A 14 -12.47 13.16 44.62
N SER A 15 -12.80 14.14 43.79
CA SER A 15 -13.07 13.92 42.37
C SER A 15 -11.74 13.61 41.68
N PHE A 16 -11.50 12.35 41.35
CA PHE A 16 -10.44 11.98 40.42
C PHE A 16 -10.84 12.41 39.01
N LEU A 17 -10.35 13.56 38.58
CA LEU A 17 -10.34 13.94 37.18
C LEU A 17 -9.32 13.04 36.48
N LEU A 18 -9.78 11.95 35.86
CA LEU A 18 -9.03 11.23 34.85
C LEU A 18 -8.89 12.14 33.63
N ALA A 19 -7.76 12.82 33.53
CA ALA A 19 -7.34 13.45 32.28
C ALA A 19 -6.99 12.35 31.30
N ALA A 20 -7.95 11.93 30.50
CA ALA A 20 -7.70 11.10 29.33
C ALA A 20 -6.93 11.96 28.33
N THR A 21 -5.60 11.89 28.35
CA THR A 21 -4.75 12.42 27.29
C THR A 21 -4.99 11.58 26.04
N LEU A 22 -5.90 12.07 25.19
CA LEU A 22 -6.11 11.56 23.84
C LEU A 22 -4.84 11.90 23.05
N VAL A 23 -3.90 10.93 22.98
CA VAL A 23 -2.77 11.03 22.08
C VAL A 23 -3.32 10.85 20.67
N LEU A 24 -3.63 11.95 20.03
CA LEU A 24 -3.89 12.00 18.60
C LEU A 24 -2.55 11.68 17.92
N PHE A 25 -2.36 10.42 17.50
CA PHE A 25 -1.36 10.11 16.49
C PHE A 25 -1.83 10.76 15.18
N ILE A 26 -1.37 11.98 14.96
CA ILE A 26 -1.42 12.60 13.64
C ILE A 26 -0.42 11.79 12.81
N TYR A 27 -0.93 10.79 12.09
CA TYR A 27 -0.20 10.22 10.97
C TYR A 27 -0.12 11.35 9.94
N ALA A 28 0.96 12.12 10.02
CA ALA A 28 1.31 13.02 8.95
C ALA A 28 1.52 12.13 7.72
N ASN A 29 0.62 12.24 6.74
CA ASN A 29 0.85 11.71 5.41
C ASN A 29 2.04 12.50 4.87
N VAL A 30 3.25 12.01 5.15
CA VAL A 30 4.45 12.54 4.54
C VAL A 30 4.41 12.05 3.10
N SER A 31 3.71 12.80 2.26
CA SER A 31 3.98 12.77 0.83
C SER A 31 5.45 13.18 0.71
N VAL A 32 6.32 12.26 0.35
CA VAL A 32 7.73 12.59 0.09
C VAL A 32 7.76 13.35 -1.23
N ALA A 33 7.47 14.65 -1.18
CA ALA A 33 7.85 15.57 -2.23
C ALA A 33 9.37 15.73 -2.11
N PHE A 34 10.11 15.31 -3.13
CA PHE A 34 11.54 15.54 -3.15
C PHE A 34 11.82 17.01 -3.45
N ASP A 35 12.29 17.76 -2.46
CA ASP A 35 12.75 19.15 -2.65
C ASP A 35 14.09 19.23 -3.38
N LYS A 36 14.75 18.08 -3.60
CA LYS A 36 16.08 17.98 -4.21
C LYS A 36 16.12 16.80 -5.20
N PRO A 37 17.01 16.84 -6.19
CA PRO A 37 17.25 15.69 -7.05
C PRO A 37 17.63 14.46 -6.22
N VAL A 38 17.03 13.30 -6.55
CA VAL A 38 17.26 12.01 -5.90
C VAL A 38 17.67 11.00 -6.95
N ALA A 39 18.71 10.21 -6.62
CA ALA A 39 19.09 9.03 -7.38
C ALA A 39 19.27 7.87 -6.38
N THR A 40 18.45 6.84 -6.49
CA THR A 40 18.49 5.68 -5.59
C THR A 40 18.98 4.46 -6.35
N PRO A 41 20.19 3.95 -6.08
CA PRO A 41 20.67 2.68 -6.64
C PRO A 41 19.74 1.52 -6.27
N HIS A 42 19.67 0.51 -7.14
CA HIS A 42 18.80 -0.65 -6.94
C HIS A 42 19.04 -1.39 -5.61
N ASP A 43 20.28 -1.49 -5.17
CA ASP A 43 20.68 -2.12 -3.91
C ASP A 43 20.34 -1.31 -2.66
N GLN A 44 19.91 -0.05 -2.83
CA GLN A 44 19.43 0.82 -1.76
C GLN A 44 17.90 0.90 -1.69
N LEU A 45 17.18 0.22 -2.58
CA LEU A 45 15.72 0.15 -2.51
C LEU A 45 15.27 -0.62 -1.26
N VAL A 46 14.28 -0.08 -0.57
CA VAL A 46 13.69 -0.72 0.62
C VAL A 46 12.55 -1.63 0.17
N TRP A 47 12.85 -2.92 0.09
CA TRP A 47 11.89 -3.93 -0.34
C TRP A 47 10.99 -4.39 0.81
N VAL A 48 9.68 -4.42 0.57
CA VAL A 48 8.66 -4.97 1.46
C VAL A 48 8.03 -6.17 0.77
N GLU A 49 8.01 -7.31 1.43
CA GLU A 49 7.29 -8.49 0.95
C GLU A 49 5.78 -8.28 1.15
N ILE A 50 5.03 -8.24 0.05
CA ILE A 50 3.57 -8.09 0.04
C ILE A 50 2.89 -9.46 0.02
N ALA A 51 3.49 -10.40 -0.71
CA ALA A 51 3.12 -11.81 -0.74
C ALA A 51 4.37 -12.65 -1.09
N PRO A 52 4.37 -13.98 -0.88
CA PRO A 52 5.56 -14.84 -1.13
C PRO A 52 6.15 -14.73 -2.53
N PHE A 53 5.37 -14.26 -3.49
CA PHE A 53 5.77 -14.13 -4.89
C PHE A 53 6.01 -12.69 -5.34
N VAL A 54 5.76 -11.67 -4.48
CA VAL A 54 5.91 -10.26 -4.86
C VAL A 54 6.48 -9.41 -3.73
N GLN A 55 7.46 -8.60 -4.08
CA GLN A 55 8.03 -7.54 -3.24
C GLN A 55 7.79 -6.19 -3.93
N MET A 56 7.61 -5.15 -3.13
CA MET A 56 7.41 -3.78 -3.58
C MET A 56 8.38 -2.84 -2.88
N ALA A 57 8.82 -1.80 -3.61
CA ALA A 57 9.65 -0.72 -3.06
C ALA A 57 9.10 0.63 -3.54
N ASP A 58 8.55 1.42 -2.64
CA ASP A 58 8.14 2.79 -2.97
C ASP A 58 9.39 3.63 -3.28
N VAL A 59 9.38 4.32 -4.42
CA VAL A 59 10.44 5.22 -4.85
C VAL A 59 10.02 6.69 -4.81
N THR A 60 8.73 6.95 -4.82
CA THR A 60 8.13 8.26 -4.54
C THR A 60 6.74 8.06 -3.94
N GLY A 61 6.36 8.93 -3.02
CA GLY A 61 5.09 8.79 -2.30
C GLY A 61 5.03 7.55 -1.42
N ASN A 62 3.82 7.03 -1.20
CA ASN A 62 3.60 5.80 -0.43
C ASN A 62 2.35 5.08 -0.94
N MET A 63 2.51 3.85 -1.45
CA MET A 63 1.42 3.09 -2.08
C MET A 63 0.26 2.77 -1.14
N GLY A 64 0.50 2.71 0.17
CA GLY A 64 -0.54 2.43 1.16
C GLY A 64 -1.40 3.63 1.54
N THR A 65 -1.00 4.86 1.19
CA THR A 65 -1.66 6.07 1.69
C THR A 65 -2.08 7.07 0.61
N GLY A 66 -1.51 7.05 -0.58
CA GLY A 66 -1.83 8.03 -1.63
C GLY A 66 -1.06 7.84 -2.91
N ALA A 67 -0.90 8.92 -3.67
CA ALA A 67 -0.15 8.93 -4.92
C ALA A 67 1.27 8.40 -4.72
N HIS A 68 1.71 7.53 -5.61
CA HIS A 68 3.00 6.86 -5.48
C HIS A 68 3.59 6.41 -6.82
N GLY A 69 4.91 6.27 -6.83
CA GLY A 69 5.65 5.49 -7.83
C GLY A 69 6.39 4.38 -7.12
N THR A 70 6.20 3.15 -7.56
CA THR A 70 6.67 1.96 -6.86
C THR A 70 7.33 1.00 -7.85
N ILE A 71 8.42 0.37 -7.44
CA ILE A 71 9.01 -0.73 -8.18
C ILE A 71 8.49 -2.04 -7.59
N GLY A 72 7.90 -2.88 -8.43
CA GLY A 72 7.48 -4.23 -8.09
C GLY A 72 8.48 -5.26 -8.61
N LYS A 73 8.62 -6.36 -7.87
CA LYS A 73 9.45 -7.50 -8.24
C LYS A 73 8.67 -8.80 -8.00
N PHE A 74 8.36 -9.52 -9.08
CA PHE A 74 7.82 -10.87 -9.01
C PHE A 74 8.91 -11.92 -9.02
N THR A 75 8.71 -13.02 -8.30
CA THR A 75 9.54 -14.23 -8.45
C THR A 75 9.33 -14.84 -9.83
N PRO A 76 10.29 -15.64 -10.33
CA PRO A 76 10.15 -16.33 -11.63
C PRO A 76 8.85 -17.15 -11.71
N ASN A 77 8.22 -17.16 -12.89
CA ASN A 77 7.06 -18.00 -13.20
C ASN A 77 5.93 -17.88 -12.15
N SER A 78 5.65 -16.67 -11.68
CA SER A 78 4.63 -16.38 -10.67
C SER A 78 3.66 -15.29 -11.12
N GLY A 79 2.57 -15.13 -10.39
CA GLY A 79 1.58 -14.09 -10.69
C GLY A 79 0.52 -13.97 -9.62
N THR A 80 -0.33 -12.98 -9.80
CA THR A 80 -1.47 -12.73 -8.91
C THR A 80 -2.66 -13.63 -9.27
N PRO A 81 -3.55 -13.93 -8.31
CA PRO A 81 -4.90 -14.37 -8.64
C PRO A 81 -5.67 -13.23 -9.35
N PRO A 82 -6.86 -13.52 -9.96
CA PRO A 82 -7.74 -12.49 -10.47
C PRO A 82 -8.11 -11.47 -9.39
N HIS A 83 -8.01 -10.19 -9.72
CA HIS A 83 -8.26 -9.10 -8.77
C HIS A 83 -8.63 -7.80 -9.46
N THR A 84 -9.04 -6.82 -8.66
CA THR A 84 -9.27 -5.43 -9.06
C THR A 84 -8.52 -4.49 -8.11
N HIS A 85 -8.46 -3.21 -8.50
CA HIS A 85 -8.01 -2.11 -7.64
C HIS A 85 -9.08 -1.02 -7.60
N THR A 86 -9.18 -0.30 -6.48
CA THR A 86 -10.09 0.85 -6.37
C THR A 86 -9.64 1.98 -7.30
N GLY A 87 -8.32 2.24 -7.39
CA GLY A 87 -7.72 3.25 -8.25
C GLY A 87 -7.18 2.67 -9.56
N ALA A 88 -7.05 3.51 -10.58
CA ALA A 88 -6.36 3.17 -11.81
C ALA A 88 -4.84 3.27 -11.63
N TYR A 89 -4.08 2.51 -12.42
CA TYR A 89 -2.63 2.62 -12.41
C TYR A 89 -1.99 2.37 -13.78
N HIS A 90 -0.76 2.81 -13.91
CA HIS A 90 0.08 2.65 -15.09
C HIS A 90 1.30 1.82 -14.75
N GLY A 91 1.73 0.95 -15.63
CA GLY A 91 2.93 0.15 -15.41
C GLY A 91 3.86 0.08 -16.60
N VAL A 92 5.15 -0.10 -16.33
CA VAL A 92 6.20 -0.29 -17.33
C VAL A 92 7.09 -1.44 -16.91
N VAL A 93 7.35 -2.37 -17.82
CA VAL A 93 8.29 -3.48 -17.57
C VAL A 93 9.72 -2.96 -17.60
N ILE A 94 10.48 -3.23 -16.53
CA ILE A 94 11.93 -2.94 -16.44
C ILE A 94 12.74 -4.14 -16.91
N SER A 95 12.41 -5.36 -16.42
CA SER A 95 13.11 -6.59 -16.78
C SER A 95 12.19 -7.80 -16.72
N GLY A 96 12.58 -8.88 -17.41
CA GLY A 96 11.79 -10.09 -17.55
C GLY A 96 10.73 -9.96 -18.65
N VAL A 97 9.84 -10.95 -18.72
CA VAL A 97 8.68 -10.97 -19.63
C VAL A 97 7.43 -11.11 -18.78
N MET A 98 6.53 -10.20 -18.92
CA MET A 98 5.28 -10.15 -18.15
C MET A 98 4.06 -10.33 -19.07
N THR A 99 2.91 -10.52 -18.47
CA THR A 99 1.61 -10.39 -19.13
C THR A 99 0.58 -9.89 -18.11
N ASN A 100 -0.42 -9.19 -18.60
CA ASN A 100 -1.45 -8.57 -17.76
C ASN A 100 -2.84 -8.77 -18.40
N PRO A 101 -3.34 -10.05 -18.48
CA PRO A 101 -4.63 -10.32 -19.09
C PRO A 101 -5.79 -9.68 -18.33
N PHE A 102 -6.76 -9.16 -19.07
CA PHE A 102 -7.98 -8.57 -18.54
C PHE A 102 -9.16 -9.53 -18.70
N GLY A 103 -9.89 -9.75 -17.61
CA GLY A 103 -11.05 -10.66 -17.62
C GLY A 103 -10.72 -12.04 -18.21
N ASP A 104 -11.45 -12.44 -19.24
CA ASP A 104 -11.31 -13.75 -19.91
C ASP A 104 -10.35 -13.74 -21.12
N GLU A 105 -9.46 -12.78 -21.25
CA GLU A 105 -8.53 -12.68 -22.36
C GLU A 105 -7.66 -13.94 -22.50
N LYS A 106 -7.75 -14.64 -23.65
CA LYS A 106 -7.09 -15.95 -23.86
C LYS A 106 -5.67 -15.84 -24.40
N ASN A 107 -5.35 -14.77 -25.10
CA ASN A 107 -4.06 -14.57 -25.75
C ASN A 107 -3.52 -13.17 -25.44
N PRO A 108 -3.21 -12.86 -24.17
CA PRO A 108 -2.69 -11.56 -23.79
C PRO A 108 -1.31 -11.34 -24.42
N PRO A 109 -0.95 -10.09 -24.76
CA PRO A 109 0.37 -9.80 -25.27
C PRO A 109 1.45 -10.10 -24.22
N LYS A 110 2.61 -10.56 -24.70
CA LYS A 110 3.82 -10.63 -23.89
C LYS A 110 4.46 -9.26 -23.79
N LEU A 111 4.62 -8.79 -22.58
CA LEU A 111 5.21 -7.49 -22.26
C LEU A 111 6.69 -7.66 -21.94
N THR A 112 7.53 -7.26 -22.88
CA THR A 112 9.00 -7.27 -22.73
C THR A 112 9.48 -5.94 -22.10
N PRO A 113 10.76 -5.79 -21.68
CA PRO A 113 11.27 -4.53 -21.15
C PRO A 113 10.95 -3.32 -22.03
N GLY A 114 10.47 -2.24 -21.41
CA GLY A 114 9.95 -1.05 -22.08
C GLY A 114 8.47 -1.11 -22.47
N SER A 115 7.81 -2.27 -22.37
CA SER A 115 6.36 -2.38 -22.57
C SER A 115 5.59 -1.67 -21.46
N TYR A 116 4.45 -1.12 -21.86
CA TYR A 116 3.54 -0.36 -20.98
C TYR A 116 2.18 -1.04 -20.90
N TRP A 117 1.52 -0.88 -19.74
CA TRP A 117 0.10 -1.21 -19.56
C TRP A 117 -0.61 -0.16 -18.71
N TYR A 118 -1.91 -0.14 -18.85
CA TYR A 118 -2.81 0.68 -18.02
C TYR A 118 -3.95 -0.19 -17.51
N VAL A 119 -4.25 -0.08 -16.23
CA VAL A 119 -5.38 -0.74 -15.59
C VAL A 119 -6.36 0.32 -15.11
N PRO A 120 -7.57 0.39 -15.70
CA PRO A 120 -8.64 1.26 -15.18
C PRO A 120 -9.07 0.81 -13.78
N ALA A 121 -9.59 1.74 -13.00
CA ALA A 121 -10.23 1.45 -11.72
C ALA A 121 -11.31 0.37 -11.89
N GLY A 122 -11.30 -0.64 -11.02
CA GLY A 122 -12.27 -1.75 -11.01
C GLY A 122 -12.11 -2.77 -12.13
N ALA A 123 -11.13 -2.65 -13.02
CA ALA A 123 -10.92 -3.64 -14.08
C ALA A 123 -10.34 -4.95 -13.52
N GLU A 124 -11.03 -6.07 -13.79
CA GLU A 124 -10.53 -7.42 -13.46
C GLU A 124 -9.32 -7.76 -14.31
N HIS A 125 -8.24 -8.16 -13.67
CA HIS A 125 -7.03 -8.58 -14.36
C HIS A 125 -6.16 -9.52 -13.51
N VAL A 126 -5.09 -10.02 -14.13
CA VAL A 126 -4.03 -10.82 -13.51
C VAL A 126 -2.69 -10.23 -13.95
N THR A 127 -1.71 -10.19 -13.08
CA THR A 127 -0.34 -9.78 -13.44
C THR A 127 0.59 -10.98 -13.28
N ASN A 128 1.27 -11.40 -14.35
CA ASN A 128 2.15 -12.57 -14.33
C ASN A 128 3.58 -12.22 -14.77
N CYS A 129 4.55 -12.87 -14.15
CA CYS A 129 5.92 -13.01 -14.64
C CYS A 129 6.07 -14.35 -15.35
N LEU A 130 6.45 -14.32 -16.63
CA LEU A 130 6.61 -15.50 -17.48
C LEU A 130 8.07 -15.92 -17.65
N SER A 131 9.00 -15.22 -17.01
CA SER A 131 10.44 -15.47 -17.11
C SER A 131 10.92 -16.45 -16.06
N ASP A 132 12.01 -17.18 -16.37
CA ASP A 132 12.78 -17.99 -15.42
C ASP A 132 13.67 -17.14 -14.49
N THR A 133 13.69 -15.84 -14.67
CA THR A 133 14.31 -14.84 -13.81
C THR A 133 13.26 -13.89 -13.25
N PRO A 134 13.52 -13.19 -12.12
CA PRO A 134 12.58 -12.24 -11.57
C PRO A 134 12.16 -11.16 -12.56
N CYS A 135 10.87 -10.83 -12.59
CA CYS A 135 10.37 -9.70 -13.36
C CYS A 135 10.36 -8.43 -12.49
N LEU A 136 10.91 -7.34 -13.02
CA LEU A 136 10.85 -6.02 -12.42
C LEU A 136 9.96 -5.11 -13.26
N PHE A 137 9.15 -4.31 -12.61
CA PHE A 137 8.31 -3.31 -13.24
C PHE A 137 8.21 -2.07 -12.34
N TYR A 138 8.01 -0.92 -12.95
CA TYR A 138 7.62 0.30 -12.26
C TYR A 138 6.12 0.52 -12.47
N PHE A 139 5.42 0.98 -11.45
CA PHE A 139 4.04 1.40 -11.59
C PHE A 139 3.77 2.69 -10.81
N TYR A 140 2.80 3.45 -11.33
CA TYR A 140 2.36 4.72 -10.78
C TYR A 140 0.85 4.73 -10.62
N ALA A 141 0.37 5.25 -9.51
CA ALA A 141 -1.03 5.54 -9.25
C ALA A 141 -1.17 6.91 -8.55
N ASP A 142 -2.27 7.62 -8.85
CA ASP A 142 -2.59 8.91 -8.22
C ASP A 142 -3.23 8.76 -6.84
N GLU A 143 -3.59 7.53 -6.48
CA GLU A 143 -4.27 7.17 -5.23
C GLU A 143 -3.52 6.05 -4.51
N LYS A 144 -3.97 5.72 -3.30
CA LYS A 144 -3.47 4.52 -2.60
C LYS A 144 -3.73 3.27 -3.43
N PHE A 145 -2.80 2.34 -3.39
CA PHE A 145 -2.90 1.06 -4.06
C PHE A 145 -3.46 0.00 -3.11
N ASP A 146 -4.54 -0.65 -3.51
CA ASP A 146 -5.17 -1.76 -2.81
C ASP A 146 -5.19 -3.02 -3.71
N PHE A 147 -5.54 -4.16 -3.14
CA PHE A 147 -5.69 -5.42 -3.84
C PHE A 147 -6.99 -6.07 -3.40
N ILE A 148 -7.95 -6.20 -4.32
CA ILE A 148 -9.28 -6.73 -4.06
C ILE A 148 -9.41 -8.06 -4.81
N PRO A 149 -9.22 -9.23 -4.15
CA PRO A 149 -9.35 -10.53 -4.79
C PRO A 149 -10.77 -10.76 -5.33
N ILE A 150 -10.87 -11.45 -6.46
CA ILE A 150 -12.13 -11.92 -7.00
C ILE A 150 -12.30 -13.38 -6.59
N GLU A 151 -13.31 -13.65 -5.77
CA GLU A 151 -13.72 -15.02 -5.44
C GLU A 151 -14.49 -15.61 -6.63
N LYS A 152 -14.05 -16.78 -7.10
CA LYS A 152 -14.72 -17.56 -8.17
C LYS A 152 -15.34 -18.80 -7.61
#